data_993b6f78be454613a64a557a92d53a4b
#
_entry.id   993b6f78be454613a64a557a92d53a4b
#
_cell.length_a   1.000
_cell.length_b   1.000
_cell.length_c   1.000
_cell.angle_alpha   90.00
_cell.angle_beta   90.00
_cell.angle_gamma   90.00
#
_symmetry.space_group_name_H-M   'P 1'
#
loop_
_entity.id
_entity.type
_entity.pdbx_description
1 polymer ?
#
loop_
_entity_poly.entity_id
_entity_poly.type
_entity_poly.pdbx_seq_one_letter_code
_entity_poly.pdbx_strand_id
1 'polypeptide(L)'
;MKFGIYSSFADPPAGENLALRVEEVVAEAKLAESMGFDSCFFGEHHQDTDGFLPAPLIVAATVAAQTTKLNLGTSVILLPLHHPVKLAEEVITLDIVSRGRFILGVGLGYQPVDFRTFDIPIEQRVSRFEEEIEIIRQCWKGERFDFSGEHFNLEDVAITPRPYSDPSPPLWIGASRAPGARRAGTIADGFVAGPSTDLESTIPLPSAYQQAAQAAGDLAIGIEAIGAAFKGKRWLEGAHAG
;
A
#
# COMPACT_ATOMS: atom_id res chain seq x y z
N MET A 1 8.57 -19.75 0.76
CA MET A 1 7.32 -18.97 0.88
C MET A 1 7.62 -17.85 1.86
N LYS A 2 7.13 -16.64 1.60
CA LYS A 2 7.26 -15.51 2.51
C LYS A 2 5.95 -15.32 3.27
N PHE A 3 6.03 -14.91 4.53
CA PHE A 3 4.88 -14.67 5.39
C PHE A 3 4.89 -13.25 5.92
N GLY A 4 3.75 -12.60 5.92
CA GLY A 4 3.57 -11.28 6.48
C GLY A 4 2.40 -11.22 7.46
N ILE A 5 2.38 -10.17 8.27
CA ILE A 5 1.22 -9.81 9.07
C ILE A 5 0.55 -8.59 8.46
N TYR A 6 -0.75 -8.47 8.65
CA TYR A 6 -1.53 -7.28 8.34
C TYR A 6 -2.15 -6.76 9.63
N SER A 7 -1.87 -5.53 9.98
CA SER A 7 -2.46 -4.88 11.14
C SER A 7 -3.58 -3.95 10.71
N SER A 8 -4.81 -4.23 11.16
CA SER A 8 -5.96 -3.37 10.90
C SER A 8 -6.02 -2.14 11.79
N PHE A 9 -5.31 -2.16 12.92
CA PHE A 9 -5.37 -1.11 13.93
C PHE A 9 -6.74 -0.89 14.58
N ALA A 10 -7.78 -1.56 14.11
CA ALA A 10 -9.12 -1.43 14.67
C ALA A 10 -9.18 -1.90 16.12
N ASP A 11 -9.83 -1.13 16.97
CA ASP A 11 -10.08 -1.46 18.39
C ASP A 11 -11.58 -1.38 18.66
N PRO A 12 -12.34 -2.45 18.36
CA PRO A 12 -13.76 -2.53 18.72
C PRO A 12 -13.90 -2.74 20.25
N PRO A 13 -14.96 -2.19 20.88
CA PRO A 13 -16.10 -1.59 20.22
C PRO A 13 -16.07 -0.07 20.06
N ALA A 14 -15.10 0.67 20.58
CA ALA A 14 -15.23 2.12 20.55
C ALA A 14 -13.91 2.90 20.56
N GLY A 15 -12.79 2.27 20.30
CA GLY A 15 -11.51 2.96 20.24
C GLY A 15 -11.04 3.54 21.58
N GLU A 16 -11.44 2.93 22.71
CA GLU A 16 -11.13 3.45 24.04
C GLU A 16 -9.65 3.41 24.39
N ASN A 17 -8.87 2.53 23.70
CA ASN A 17 -7.47 2.26 24.00
C ASN A 17 -6.53 2.44 22.78
N LEU A 18 -6.78 3.40 21.90
CA LEU A 18 -5.99 3.59 20.67
C LEU A 18 -4.49 3.84 20.94
N ALA A 19 -4.15 4.51 22.04
CA ALA A 19 -2.74 4.69 22.41
C ALA A 19 -2.06 3.34 22.74
N LEU A 20 -2.73 2.49 23.51
CA LEU A 20 -2.26 1.13 23.80
C LEU A 20 -2.18 0.29 22.51
N ARG A 21 -3.14 0.48 21.59
CA ARG A 21 -3.13 -0.23 20.32
C ARG A 21 -1.88 0.04 19.48
N VAL A 22 -1.33 1.26 19.52
CA VAL A 22 -0.03 1.56 18.87
C VAL A 22 1.08 0.72 19.47
N GLU A 23 1.13 0.63 20.80
CA GLU A 23 2.13 -0.17 21.52
C GLU A 23 1.99 -1.66 21.19
N GLU A 24 0.77 -2.17 21.10
CA GLU A 24 0.49 -3.56 20.71
C GLU A 24 0.94 -3.85 19.28
N VAL A 25 0.63 -2.98 18.33
CA VAL A 25 1.06 -3.14 16.93
C VAL A 25 2.59 -3.17 16.81
N VAL A 26 3.28 -2.33 17.56
CA VAL A 26 4.75 -2.37 17.63
C VAL A 26 5.24 -3.69 18.22
N ALA A 27 4.61 -4.17 19.29
CA ALA A 27 4.97 -5.44 19.92
C ALA A 27 4.69 -6.64 18.98
N GLU A 28 3.55 -6.64 18.29
CA GLU A 28 3.20 -7.65 17.26
C GLU A 28 4.23 -7.69 16.13
N ALA A 29 4.65 -6.53 15.61
CA ALA A 29 5.65 -6.44 14.56
C ALA A 29 7.03 -6.93 15.00
N LYS A 30 7.45 -6.58 16.21
CA LYS A 30 8.71 -7.10 16.80
C LYS A 30 8.68 -8.61 17.03
N LEU A 31 7.54 -9.13 17.49
CA LEU A 31 7.35 -10.57 17.65
C LEU A 31 7.40 -11.27 16.29
N ALA A 32 6.68 -10.75 15.28
CA ALA A 32 6.71 -11.29 13.93
C ALA A 32 8.13 -11.30 13.36
N GLU A 33 8.89 -10.20 13.51
CA GLU A 33 10.31 -10.16 13.11
C GLU A 33 11.14 -11.25 13.81
N SER A 34 10.96 -11.42 15.12
CA SER A 34 11.69 -12.43 15.89
C SER A 34 11.36 -13.87 15.49
N MET A 35 10.14 -14.09 15.00
CA MET A 35 9.65 -15.38 14.51
C MET A 35 10.01 -15.63 13.04
N GLY A 36 10.67 -14.67 12.36
CA GLY A 36 11.10 -14.81 10.98
C GLY A 36 10.02 -14.52 9.94
N PHE A 37 9.01 -13.74 10.30
CA PHE A 37 8.10 -13.18 9.30
C PHE A 37 8.83 -12.17 8.42
N ASP A 38 8.39 -12.07 7.16
CA ASP A 38 9.06 -11.25 6.14
C ASP A 38 8.54 -9.81 6.11
N SER A 39 7.27 -9.57 6.47
CA SER A 39 6.62 -8.27 6.27
C SER A 39 5.49 -7.95 7.24
N CYS A 40 5.21 -6.64 7.41
CA CYS A 40 4.04 -6.10 8.11
C CYS A 40 3.40 -5.00 7.27
N PHE A 41 2.10 -5.12 7.00
CA PHE A 41 1.35 -4.18 6.18
C PHE A 41 0.21 -3.51 6.96
N PHE A 42 -0.09 -2.27 6.57
CA PHE A 42 -1.11 -1.42 7.17
C PHE A 42 -2.09 -0.93 6.11
N GLY A 43 -3.39 -0.93 6.42
CA GLY A 43 -4.41 -0.36 5.53
C GLY A 43 -4.78 1.06 5.92
N GLU A 44 -5.36 1.80 4.97
CA GLU A 44 -5.95 3.11 5.19
C GLU A 44 -7.47 3.02 5.11
N HIS A 45 -8.14 3.51 6.14
CA HIS A 45 -9.58 3.67 6.17
C HIS A 45 -9.97 4.97 6.86
N HIS A 46 -11.04 5.59 6.39
CA HIS A 46 -11.53 6.84 6.94
C HIS A 46 -12.93 6.65 7.53
N GLN A 47 -13.25 7.47 8.54
CA GLN A 47 -14.58 7.57 9.14
C GLN A 47 -15.14 6.26 9.74
N ASP A 48 -14.31 5.25 9.95
CA ASP A 48 -14.70 4.04 10.66
C ASP A 48 -14.79 4.30 12.17
N THR A 49 -15.87 3.87 12.76
CA THR A 49 -16.18 4.11 14.18
C THR A 49 -15.31 3.30 15.13
N ASP A 50 -14.64 2.28 14.63
CA ASP A 50 -13.74 1.42 15.40
C ASP A 50 -12.27 1.95 15.40
N GLY A 51 -12.03 3.15 14.85
CA GLY A 51 -10.71 3.74 14.79
C GLY A 51 -9.77 3.08 13.78
N PHE A 52 -10.29 2.37 12.79
CA PHE A 52 -9.49 1.80 11.71
C PHE A 52 -8.58 2.88 11.09
N LEU A 53 -7.32 2.57 10.94
CA LEU A 53 -6.21 3.51 10.79
C LEU A 53 -6.35 4.50 9.62
N PRO A 54 -6.53 5.81 9.89
CA PRO A 54 -6.63 6.81 8.82
C PRO A 54 -5.27 7.33 8.33
N ALA A 55 -4.17 7.06 9.05
CA ALA A 55 -2.83 7.55 8.75
C ALA A 55 -1.78 6.44 8.91
N PRO A 56 -1.77 5.43 8.02
CA PRO A 56 -0.93 4.24 8.16
C PRO A 56 0.57 4.54 8.11
N LEU A 57 1.01 5.59 7.42
CA LEU A 57 2.43 5.96 7.34
C LEU A 57 3.02 6.34 8.71
N ILE A 58 2.23 6.95 9.58
CA ILE A 58 2.67 7.33 10.93
C ILE A 58 2.95 6.08 11.78
N VAL A 59 2.05 5.11 11.74
CA VAL A 59 2.22 3.83 12.46
C VAL A 59 3.35 3.02 11.83
N ALA A 60 3.44 2.96 10.51
CA ALA A 60 4.54 2.30 9.81
C ALA A 60 5.92 2.89 10.21
N ALA A 61 6.02 4.22 10.35
CA ALA A 61 7.25 4.88 10.82
C ALA A 61 7.60 4.47 12.26
N THR A 62 6.60 4.37 13.14
CA THR A 62 6.81 3.91 14.52
C THR A 62 7.33 2.47 14.55
N VAL A 63 6.76 1.58 13.76
CA VAL A 63 7.23 0.19 13.65
C VAL A 63 8.61 0.12 12.99
N ALA A 64 8.86 0.93 11.94
CA ALA A 64 10.15 0.99 11.25
C ALA A 64 11.31 1.32 12.19
N ALA A 65 11.08 2.25 13.12
CA ALA A 65 12.07 2.66 14.12
C ALA A 65 12.38 1.58 15.17
N GLN A 66 11.50 0.57 15.33
CA GLN A 66 11.59 -0.48 16.34
C GLN A 66 11.95 -1.86 15.76
N THR A 67 12.04 -1.99 14.44
CA THR A 67 12.39 -3.22 13.72
C THR A 67 13.60 -3.00 12.83
N THR A 68 14.26 -4.08 12.41
CA THR A 68 15.52 -3.99 11.66
C THR A 68 15.53 -4.77 10.35
N LYS A 69 14.68 -5.78 10.21
CA LYS A 69 14.64 -6.70 9.06
C LYS A 69 13.28 -6.80 8.41
N LEU A 70 12.20 -6.59 9.19
CA LEU A 70 10.83 -6.72 8.72
C LEU A 70 10.55 -5.67 7.63
N ASN A 71 10.12 -6.11 6.45
CA ASN A 71 9.62 -5.19 5.44
C ASN A 71 8.30 -4.59 5.92
N LEU A 72 8.10 -3.34 5.60
CA LEU A 72 6.89 -2.61 5.99
C LEU A 72 6.21 -2.09 4.74
N GLY A 73 4.90 -2.04 4.75
CA GLY A 73 4.20 -1.50 3.60
C GLY A 73 2.78 -1.08 3.90
N THR A 74 2.16 -0.49 2.91
CA THR A 74 0.74 -0.20 2.96
C THR A 74 -0.05 -1.15 2.06
N SER A 75 -1.22 -1.55 2.54
CA SER A 75 -2.14 -2.41 1.78
C SER A 75 -3.59 -1.98 2.05
N VAL A 76 -3.99 -0.83 1.53
CA VAL A 76 -3.28 0.11 0.65
C VAL A 76 -3.51 1.54 1.11
N ILE A 77 -2.69 2.50 0.64
CA ILE A 77 -3.03 3.93 0.66
C ILE A 77 -4.11 4.18 -0.40
N LEU A 78 -5.12 4.97 -0.06
CA LEU A 78 -6.17 5.39 -0.99
C LEU A 78 -5.66 6.58 -1.82
N LEU A 79 -4.79 6.29 -2.78
CA LEU A 79 -3.96 7.28 -3.47
C LEU A 79 -4.72 8.52 -3.96
N PRO A 80 -5.92 8.41 -4.58
CA PRO A 80 -6.63 9.59 -5.06
C PRO A 80 -7.05 10.61 -3.98
N LEU A 81 -6.95 10.25 -2.70
CA LEU A 81 -7.25 11.13 -1.57
C LEU A 81 -6.03 11.94 -1.08
N HIS A 82 -4.86 11.73 -1.69
CA HIS A 82 -3.59 12.36 -1.31
C HIS A 82 -3.09 13.34 -2.36
N HIS A 83 -2.21 14.25 -1.96
CA HIS A 83 -1.42 15.03 -2.91
C HIS A 83 -0.13 14.28 -3.24
N PRO A 84 0.15 13.95 -4.52
CA PRO A 84 1.23 13.03 -4.89
C PRO A 84 2.63 13.49 -4.46
N VAL A 85 2.92 14.79 -4.55
CA VAL A 85 4.23 15.33 -4.11
C VAL A 85 4.40 15.15 -2.60
N LYS A 86 3.35 15.47 -1.81
CA LYS A 86 3.40 15.32 -0.35
C LYS A 86 3.58 13.86 0.05
N LEU A 87 2.83 12.96 -0.58
CA LEU A 87 2.96 11.52 -0.33
C LEU A 87 4.36 11.00 -0.72
N ALA A 88 4.91 11.47 -1.85
CA ALA A 88 6.26 11.10 -2.27
C ALA A 88 7.33 11.50 -1.23
N GLU A 89 7.23 12.69 -0.61
CA GLU A 89 8.11 13.15 0.46
C GLU A 89 7.98 12.29 1.73
N GLU A 90 6.76 11.96 2.13
CA GLU A 90 6.49 11.12 3.30
C GLU A 90 7.05 9.71 3.11
N VAL A 91 6.88 9.15 1.92
CA VAL A 91 7.40 7.81 1.58
C VAL A 91 8.93 7.80 1.56
N ILE A 92 9.59 8.81 0.99
CA ILE A 92 11.06 8.93 1.05
C ILE A 92 11.54 9.01 2.50
N THR A 93 10.85 9.79 3.32
CA THR A 93 11.20 9.91 4.75
C THR A 93 11.08 8.56 5.44
N LEU A 94 10.01 7.82 5.18
CA LEU A 94 9.80 6.49 5.75
C LEU A 94 10.78 5.46 5.18
N ASP A 95 11.15 5.55 3.92
CA ASP A 95 12.17 4.72 3.29
C ASP A 95 13.54 4.90 3.98
N ILE A 96 13.91 6.14 4.29
CA ILE A 96 15.13 6.45 5.06
C ILE A 96 15.03 5.89 6.50
N VAL A 97 13.93 6.12 7.20
CA VAL A 97 13.72 5.61 8.56
C VAL A 97 13.78 4.08 8.60
N SER A 98 13.18 3.43 7.63
CA SER A 98 13.16 1.97 7.50
C SER A 98 14.46 1.39 6.90
N ARG A 99 15.36 2.23 6.37
CA ARG A 99 16.57 1.81 5.64
C ARG A 99 16.26 0.90 4.45
N GLY A 100 15.35 1.35 3.59
CA GLY A 100 15.00 0.66 2.35
C GLY A 100 14.04 -0.53 2.52
N ARG A 101 13.36 -0.65 3.66
CA ARG A 101 12.40 -1.74 3.90
C ARG A 101 10.94 -1.38 3.64
N PHE A 102 10.67 -0.15 3.17
CA PHE A 102 9.30 0.30 2.96
C PHE A 102 8.81 0.02 1.53
N ILE A 103 7.58 -0.44 1.42
CA ILE A 103 6.85 -0.72 0.17
C ILE A 103 5.60 0.16 0.16
N LEU A 104 5.49 1.04 -0.84
CA LEU A 104 4.28 1.85 -1.03
C LEU A 104 3.23 1.03 -1.79
N GLY A 105 2.25 0.49 -1.06
CA GLY A 105 1.08 -0.12 -1.67
C GLY A 105 -0.06 0.90 -1.80
N VAL A 106 -0.58 1.09 -3.01
CA VAL A 106 -1.62 2.07 -3.33
C VAL A 106 -2.86 1.43 -3.95
N GLY A 107 -4.01 2.03 -3.76
CA GLY A 107 -5.28 1.59 -4.32
C GLY A 107 -6.20 2.75 -4.70
N LEU A 108 -7.23 2.43 -5.49
CA LEU A 108 -8.17 3.44 -6.03
C LEU A 108 -9.14 4.01 -4.98
N GLY A 109 -9.35 3.31 -3.86
CA GLY A 109 -10.50 3.60 -3.03
C GLY A 109 -11.83 3.18 -3.67
N TYR A 110 -12.86 3.06 -2.84
CA TYR A 110 -14.18 2.60 -3.31
C TYR A 110 -15.36 3.20 -2.53
N GLN A 111 -15.13 3.77 -1.36
CA GLN A 111 -16.20 4.31 -0.52
C GLN A 111 -16.57 5.74 -0.96
N PRO A 112 -17.80 6.00 -1.44
CA PRO A 112 -18.19 7.35 -1.86
C PRO A 112 -18.14 8.39 -0.74
N VAL A 113 -18.22 7.95 0.53
CA VAL A 113 -18.14 8.84 1.69
C VAL A 113 -16.74 9.43 1.82
N ASP A 114 -15.69 8.65 1.59
CA ASP A 114 -14.32 9.13 1.66
C ASP A 114 -14.09 10.22 0.62
N PHE A 115 -14.44 9.96 -0.64
CA PHE A 115 -14.29 10.92 -1.74
C PHE A 115 -15.05 12.23 -1.48
N ARG A 116 -16.28 12.17 -0.94
CA ARG A 116 -17.01 13.38 -0.56
C ARG A 116 -16.35 14.17 0.54
N THR A 117 -15.76 13.47 1.53
CA THR A 117 -15.08 14.11 2.66
C THR A 117 -13.82 14.84 2.24
N PHE A 118 -13.10 14.30 1.26
CA PHE A 118 -11.89 14.90 0.71
C PHE A 118 -12.15 15.83 -0.49
N ASP A 119 -13.44 16.09 -0.81
CA ASP A 119 -13.87 16.95 -1.92
C ASP A 119 -13.30 16.55 -3.29
N ILE A 120 -13.29 15.23 -3.54
CA ILE A 120 -12.78 14.64 -4.78
C ILE A 120 -13.91 13.90 -5.49
N PRO A 121 -14.22 14.20 -6.77
CA PRO A 121 -15.18 13.43 -7.53
C PRO A 121 -14.71 11.98 -7.71
N ILE A 122 -15.52 11.02 -7.24
CA ILE A 122 -15.14 9.59 -7.29
C ILE A 122 -14.95 9.08 -8.73
N GLU A 123 -15.58 9.72 -9.71
CA GLU A 123 -15.45 9.41 -11.13
C GLU A 123 -14.03 9.65 -11.64
N GLN A 124 -13.32 10.61 -11.06
CA GLN A 124 -11.95 10.98 -11.43
C GLN A 124 -10.89 10.06 -10.82
N ARG A 125 -11.27 9.14 -9.92
CA ARG A 125 -10.30 8.35 -9.15
C ARG A 125 -9.30 7.57 -10.01
N VAL A 126 -9.69 7.14 -11.21
CA VAL A 126 -8.79 6.36 -12.07
C VAL A 126 -7.77 7.25 -12.76
N SER A 127 -8.20 8.34 -13.40
CA SER A 127 -7.30 9.27 -14.08
C SER A 127 -6.38 9.99 -13.09
N ARG A 128 -6.89 10.42 -11.93
CA ARG A 128 -6.07 10.97 -10.85
C ARG A 128 -5.00 9.98 -10.38
N PHE A 129 -5.38 8.74 -10.11
CA PHE A 129 -4.48 7.68 -9.65
C PHE A 129 -3.31 7.45 -10.63
N GLU A 130 -3.57 7.46 -11.92
CA GLU A 130 -2.54 7.26 -12.93
C GLU A 130 -1.57 8.45 -13.01
N GLU A 131 -2.08 9.69 -12.97
CA GLU A 131 -1.25 10.90 -12.89
C GLU A 131 -0.42 10.93 -11.59
N GLU A 132 -1.02 10.57 -10.46
CA GLU A 132 -0.36 10.56 -9.15
C GLU A 132 0.81 9.57 -9.10
N ILE A 133 0.67 8.39 -9.69
CA ILE A 133 1.78 7.43 -9.79
C ILE A 133 2.92 8.00 -10.63
N GLU A 134 2.60 8.63 -11.76
CA GLU A 134 3.61 9.25 -12.61
C GLU A 134 4.36 10.36 -11.86
N ILE A 135 3.64 11.25 -11.17
CA ILE A 135 4.23 12.33 -10.37
C ILE A 135 5.12 11.76 -9.26
N ILE A 136 4.66 10.76 -8.51
CA ILE A 136 5.45 10.11 -7.45
C ILE A 136 6.76 9.55 -8.03
N ARG A 137 6.70 8.86 -9.16
CA ARG A 137 7.89 8.34 -9.82
C ARG A 137 8.84 9.44 -10.30
N GLN A 138 8.33 10.57 -10.80
CA GLN A 138 9.14 11.72 -11.16
C GLN A 138 9.81 12.32 -9.91
N CYS A 139 9.06 12.50 -8.82
CA CYS A 139 9.60 12.95 -7.54
C CYS A 139 10.79 12.09 -7.08
N TRP A 140 10.68 10.77 -7.18
CA TRP A 140 11.72 9.85 -6.70
C TRP A 140 12.97 9.80 -7.57
N LYS A 141 12.93 10.24 -8.83
CA LYS A 141 14.13 10.39 -9.66
C LYS A 141 15.10 11.45 -9.13
N GLY A 142 14.58 12.39 -8.30
CA GLY A 142 15.38 13.45 -7.70
C GLY A 142 15.89 14.48 -8.70
N GLU A 143 15.28 14.55 -9.86
CA GLU A 143 15.49 15.59 -10.88
C GLU A 143 14.37 16.62 -10.79
N ARG A 144 14.62 17.82 -11.29
CA ARG A 144 13.63 18.87 -11.39
C ARG A 144 12.71 18.59 -12.57
N PHE A 145 11.39 18.75 -12.40
CA PHE A 145 10.44 18.46 -13.46
C PHE A 145 9.20 19.37 -13.41
N ASP A 146 8.56 19.49 -14.55
CA ASP A 146 7.21 20.02 -14.70
C ASP A 146 6.25 18.89 -15.03
N PHE A 147 4.99 19.03 -14.60
CA PHE A 147 3.92 18.09 -14.93
C PHE A 147 2.67 18.85 -15.32
N SER A 148 2.06 18.49 -16.45
CA SER A 148 0.80 19.06 -16.90
C SER A 148 -0.15 17.94 -17.28
N GLY A 149 -1.16 17.70 -16.43
CA GLY A 149 -2.18 16.68 -16.56
C GLY A 149 -3.59 17.25 -16.48
N GLU A 150 -4.56 16.37 -16.39
CA GLU A 150 -5.97 16.73 -16.21
C GLU A 150 -6.23 17.25 -14.78
N HIS A 151 -5.55 16.66 -13.77
CA HIS A 151 -5.80 16.91 -12.36
C HIS A 151 -4.69 17.69 -11.67
N PHE A 152 -3.48 17.61 -12.20
CA PHE A 152 -2.31 18.27 -11.59
C PHE A 152 -1.56 19.09 -12.63
N ASN A 153 -1.21 20.33 -12.23
CA ASN A 153 -0.30 21.19 -12.99
C ASN A 153 0.78 21.65 -11.99
N LEU A 154 1.99 21.17 -12.19
CA LEU A 154 3.11 21.38 -11.30
C LEU A 154 4.26 22.01 -12.08
N GLU A 155 4.87 23.03 -11.49
CA GLU A 155 5.99 23.76 -12.11
C GLU A 155 7.21 23.70 -11.20
N ASP A 156 8.37 23.42 -11.80
CA ASP A 156 9.67 23.48 -11.15
C ASP A 156 9.79 22.62 -9.86
N VAL A 157 9.15 21.43 -9.87
CA VAL A 157 9.14 20.54 -8.70
C VAL A 157 10.48 19.85 -8.54
N ALA A 158 11.04 19.93 -7.33
CA ALA A 158 12.18 19.14 -6.91
C ALA A 158 12.03 18.79 -5.45
N ILE A 159 12.10 17.51 -5.12
CA ILE A 159 12.00 17.04 -3.73
C ILE A 159 13.34 16.54 -3.20
N THR A 160 13.54 16.72 -1.92
CA THR A 160 14.70 16.23 -1.16
C THR A 160 14.23 15.74 0.22
N PRO A 161 14.96 14.77 0.84
CA PRO A 161 16.13 14.05 0.34
C PRO A 161 15.81 13.08 -0.80
N ARG A 162 16.82 12.42 -1.35
CA ARG A 162 16.61 11.28 -2.28
C ARG A 162 16.21 10.03 -1.51
N PRO A 163 15.52 9.06 -2.15
CA PRO A 163 15.26 7.77 -1.55
C PRO A 163 16.52 7.09 -1.02
N TYR A 164 16.37 6.30 0.03
CA TYR A 164 17.41 5.39 0.52
C TYR A 164 17.53 4.16 -0.38
N SER A 165 16.39 3.68 -0.88
CA SER A 165 16.31 2.56 -1.83
C SER A 165 16.80 2.97 -3.23
N ASP A 166 17.49 2.07 -3.92
CA ASP A 166 17.96 2.26 -5.28
C ASP A 166 17.25 1.28 -6.23
N PRO A 167 16.56 1.75 -7.28
CA PRO A 167 16.41 3.15 -7.69
C PRO A 167 15.39 3.95 -6.88
N SER A 168 14.46 3.32 -6.21
CA SER A 168 13.39 3.96 -5.40
C SER A 168 12.66 2.92 -4.54
N PRO A 169 11.84 3.33 -3.56
CA PRO A 169 10.94 2.41 -2.87
C PRO A 169 10.03 1.66 -3.86
N PRO A 170 9.79 0.35 -3.66
CA PRO A 170 8.84 -0.38 -4.49
C PRO A 170 7.42 0.21 -4.38
N LEU A 171 6.77 0.41 -5.52
CA LEU A 171 5.38 0.85 -5.61
C LEU A 171 4.51 -0.33 -6.08
N TRP A 172 3.59 -0.77 -5.22
CA TRP A 172 2.66 -1.85 -5.51
C TRP A 172 1.24 -1.32 -5.68
N ILE A 173 0.44 -1.97 -6.52
CA ILE A 173 -0.98 -1.61 -6.69
C ILE A 173 -1.86 -2.72 -6.12
N GLY A 174 -2.76 -2.32 -5.22
CA GLY A 174 -3.80 -3.17 -4.69
C GLY A 174 -5.05 -3.17 -5.57
N ALA A 175 -5.57 -4.37 -5.90
CA ALA A 175 -6.83 -4.48 -6.60
C ALA A 175 -7.55 -5.80 -6.31
N SER A 176 -8.88 -5.75 -6.36
CA SER A 176 -9.78 -6.89 -6.20
C SER A 176 -10.44 -7.33 -7.50
N ARG A 177 -10.03 -6.73 -8.65
CA ARG A 177 -10.60 -7.04 -9.96
C ARG A 177 -9.55 -7.01 -11.07
N ALA A 178 -9.77 -7.80 -12.13
CA ALA A 178 -8.83 -7.96 -13.23
C ALA A 178 -8.37 -6.65 -13.93
N PRO A 179 -9.20 -5.62 -14.15
CA PRO A 179 -8.70 -4.35 -14.70
C PRO A 179 -7.62 -3.70 -13.83
N GLY A 180 -7.80 -3.72 -12.50
CA GLY A 180 -6.80 -3.21 -11.55
C GLY A 180 -5.53 -4.06 -11.52
N ALA A 181 -5.66 -5.39 -11.56
CA ALA A 181 -4.52 -6.29 -11.65
C ALA A 181 -3.71 -6.07 -12.94
N ARG A 182 -4.39 -5.86 -14.08
CA ARG A 182 -3.69 -5.51 -15.33
C ARG A 182 -2.99 -4.17 -15.25
N ARG A 183 -3.62 -3.14 -14.67
CA ARG A 183 -2.97 -1.85 -14.43
C ARG A 183 -1.71 -2.01 -13.59
N ALA A 184 -1.79 -2.78 -12.52
CA ALA A 184 -0.61 -3.08 -11.70
C ALA A 184 0.53 -3.68 -12.53
N GLY A 185 0.24 -4.64 -13.40
CA GLY A 185 1.24 -5.24 -14.28
C GLY A 185 1.85 -4.28 -15.31
N THR A 186 1.19 -3.15 -15.59
CA THR A 186 1.68 -2.17 -16.57
C THR A 186 2.52 -1.06 -15.93
N ILE A 187 2.16 -0.60 -14.73
CA ILE A 187 2.73 0.62 -14.14
C ILE A 187 3.28 0.48 -12.72
N ALA A 188 3.21 -0.71 -12.11
CA ALA A 188 3.69 -0.95 -10.74
C ALA A 188 4.81 -1.99 -10.69
N ASP A 189 5.58 -1.95 -9.60
CA ASP A 189 6.65 -2.91 -9.33
C ASP A 189 6.11 -4.21 -8.72
N GLY A 190 4.86 -4.21 -8.24
CA GLY A 190 4.22 -5.37 -7.64
C GLY A 190 2.70 -5.23 -7.53
N PHE A 191 2.06 -6.32 -7.10
CA PHE A 191 0.62 -6.43 -7.01
C PHE A 191 0.18 -6.97 -5.65
N VAL A 192 -0.84 -6.35 -5.09
CA VAL A 192 -1.53 -6.82 -3.87
C VAL A 192 -2.94 -7.23 -4.25
N ALA A 193 -3.27 -8.50 -4.07
CA ALA A 193 -4.66 -8.96 -4.18
C ALA A 193 -5.45 -8.42 -2.98
N GLY A 194 -6.50 -7.66 -3.26
CA GLY A 194 -7.39 -7.16 -2.21
C GLY A 194 -8.05 -8.31 -1.43
N PRO A 195 -8.43 -8.06 -0.17
CA PRO A 195 -9.17 -9.07 0.60
C PRO A 195 -10.49 -9.35 -0.10
N SER A 196 -10.61 -10.54 -0.66
CA SER A 196 -11.87 -11.03 -1.23
C SER A 196 -12.47 -12.04 -0.26
N THR A 197 -13.77 -11.95 -0.06
CA THR A 197 -14.52 -12.98 0.65
C THR A 197 -14.69 -14.25 -0.19
N ASP A 198 -14.35 -14.15 -1.48
CA ASP A 198 -14.49 -15.21 -2.47
C ASP A 198 -13.13 -15.49 -3.12
N LEU A 199 -12.61 -16.68 -2.85
CA LEU A 199 -11.34 -17.14 -3.40
C LEU A 199 -11.40 -17.26 -4.94
N GLU A 200 -12.54 -17.66 -5.49
CA GLU A 200 -12.70 -17.87 -6.94
C GLU A 200 -12.48 -16.55 -7.72
N SER A 201 -12.92 -15.42 -7.15
CA SER A 201 -12.70 -14.11 -7.76
C SER A 201 -11.24 -13.63 -7.69
N THR A 202 -10.47 -14.17 -6.76
CA THR A 202 -9.06 -13.80 -6.54
C THR A 202 -8.09 -14.62 -7.41
N ILE A 203 -8.40 -15.89 -7.68
CA ILE A 203 -7.56 -16.81 -8.46
C ILE A 203 -7.09 -16.25 -9.83
N PRO A 204 -7.92 -15.55 -10.63
CA PRO A 204 -7.49 -15.03 -11.93
C PRO A 204 -6.62 -13.77 -11.84
N LEU A 205 -6.54 -13.09 -10.70
CA LEU A 205 -5.87 -11.80 -10.58
C LEU A 205 -4.35 -11.88 -10.78
N PRO A 206 -3.61 -12.85 -10.19
CA PRO A 206 -2.19 -13.01 -10.44
C PRO A 206 -1.86 -13.23 -11.91
N SER A 207 -2.64 -14.05 -12.61
CA SER A 207 -2.45 -14.28 -14.04
C SER A 207 -2.69 -13.03 -14.86
N ALA A 208 -3.70 -12.22 -14.53
CA ALA A 208 -3.98 -10.97 -15.22
C ALA A 208 -2.84 -9.95 -15.02
N TYR A 209 -2.26 -9.88 -13.83
CA TYR A 209 -1.08 -9.09 -13.52
C TYR A 209 0.14 -9.55 -14.34
N GLN A 210 0.47 -10.83 -14.27
CA GLN A 210 1.64 -11.40 -14.95
C GLN A 210 1.61 -11.20 -16.46
N GLN A 211 0.45 -11.44 -17.09
CA GLN A 211 0.28 -11.24 -18.53
C GLN A 211 0.50 -9.76 -18.93
N ALA A 212 0.00 -8.83 -18.13
CA ALA A 212 0.18 -7.40 -18.38
C ALA A 212 1.66 -6.98 -18.19
N ALA A 213 2.33 -7.45 -17.14
CA ALA A 213 3.74 -7.19 -16.89
C ALA A 213 4.64 -7.73 -18.01
N GLN A 214 4.37 -8.95 -18.47
CA GLN A 214 5.09 -9.54 -19.61
C GLN A 214 4.89 -8.74 -20.90
N ALA A 215 3.67 -8.27 -21.15
CA ALA A 215 3.36 -7.45 -22.33
C ALA A 215 4.02 -6.06 -22.26
N ALA A 216 4.22 -5.51 -21.07
CA ALA A 216 4.93 -4.26 -20.85
C ALA A 216 6.46 -4.39 -20.93
N GLY A 217 6.98 -5.62 -21.02
CA GLY A 217 8.43 -5.88 -21.08
C GLY A 217 9.11 -5.94 -19.72
N ASP A 218 8.36 -5.81 -18.64
CA ASP A 218 8.87 -5.98 -17.29
C ASP A 218 8.84 -7.46 -16.89
N LEU A 219 9.97 -7.93 -16.37
CA LEU A 219 10.02 -9.21 -15.67
C LEU A 219 9.30 -9.00 -14.34
N ALA A 220 8.13 -9.62 -14.20
CA ALA A 220 7.31 -9.57 -12.99
C ALA A 220 8.15 -9.90 -11.74
N ILE A 221 8.58 -8.87 -11.02
CA ILE A 221 9.28 -9.02 -9.76
C ILE A 221 8.21 -9.14 -8.67
N GLY A 222 7.94 -10.36 -8.25
CA GLY A 222 7.25 -10.66 -7.00
C GLY A 222 5.72 -10.52 -7.01
N ILE A 223 5.02 -11.66 -7.04
CA ILE A 223 3.63 -11.72 -6.59
C ILE A 223 3.67 -12.06 -5.10
N GLU A 224 3.44 -11.09 -4.24
CA GLU A 224 3.05 -11.36 -2.87
C GLU A 224 1.53 -11.24 -2.78
N ALA A 225 0.84 -12.37 -2.66
CA ALA A 225 -0.56 -12.37 -2.29
C ALA A 225 -0.63 -12.14 -0.79
N ILE A 226 -0.89 -10.91 -0.36
CA ILE A 226 -1.26 -10.63 1.02
C ILE A 226 -2.70 -11.07 1.18
N GLY A 227 -2.89 -12.32 1.57
CA GLY A 227 -4.17 -12.80 2.05
C GLY A 227 -4.44 -12.14 3.40
N ALA A 228 -5.17 -11.03 3.40
CA ALA A 228 -5.67 -10.48 4.64
C ALA A 228 -6.68 -11.45 5.23
N ALA A 229 -6.32 -12.10 6.34
CA ALA A 229 -7.25 -12.84 7.17
C ALA A 229 -8.17 -11.84 7.88
N PHE A 230 -9.20 -11.35 7.20
CA PHE A 230 -10.20 -10.49 7.80
C PHE A 230 -11.39 -11.33 8.32
N LYS A 231 -11.73 -11.06 9.58
CA LYS A 231 -12.90 -11.56 10.31
C LYS A 231 -12.98 -13.07 10.50
N GLY A 232 -12.25 -13.60 11.48
CA GLY A 232 -12.74 -14.65 12.37
C GLY A 232 -13.48 -15.86 11.79
N LYS A 233 -13.18 -16.30 10.56
CA LYS A 233 -13.68 -17.55 10.01
C LYS A 233 -12.65 -18.22 9.10
N ARG A 234 -11.95 -19.23 9.67
CA ARG A 234 -11.42 -20.43 9.01
C ARG A 234 -10.76 -20.26 7.64
N TRP A 235 -9.50 -19.83 7.63
CA TRP A 235 -8.62 -20.00 6.48
C TRP A 235 -7.58 -21.12 6.65
N LEU A 236 -7.57 -21.81 7.80
CA LEU A 236 -6.60 -22.85 8.11
C LEU A 236 -6.97 -24.26 7.63
N GLU A 237 -8.14 -24.48 7.05
CA GLU A 237 -8.58 -25.82 6.62
C GLU A 237 -8.33 -26.14 5.12
N GLY A 238 -7.82 -25.20 4.31
CA GLY A 238 -7.64 -25.38 2.86
C GLY A 238 -6.20 -25.63 2.39
N ALA A 239 -5.21 -25.59 3.25
CA ALA A 239 -3.79 -25.67 2.85
C ALA A 239 -3.20 -27.10 2.86
N HIS A 240 -4.00 -28.13 3.11
CA HIS A 240 -3.57 -29.53 3.12
C HIS A 240 -4.43 -30.40 2.22
N ALA A 241 -4.49 -30.09 0.93
CA ALA A 241 -4.93 -31.07 -0.08
C ALA A 241 -4.34 -30.70 -1.44
N GLY A 242 -3.28 -31.40 -1.83
CA GLY A 242 -2.70 -31.37 -3.18
C GLY A 242 -1.23 -31.22 -3.18
#